data_6afde8d307bf381b7960efe593864e32
#
_entry.id   6afde8d307bf381b7960efe593864e32
#
_cell.length_a   1.000
_cell.length_b   1.000
_cell.length_c   1.000
_cell.angle_alpha   90.00
_cell.angle_beta   90.00
_cell.angle_gamma   90.00
#
_symmetry.space_group_name_H-M   'P 1'
#
loop_
_entity.id
_entity.type
_entity.pdbx_description
1 polymer ?
#
loop_
_entity_poly.entity_id
_entity_poly.type
_entity_poly.pdbx_seq_one_letter_code
_entity_poly.pdbx_strand_id
1 'polypeptide(L)'
;MELRHLQFFVAVAEELSFTRASRRLHVVQSGVSSAIQGLERELGAALFDRDRHRVALTDAGLALLPEARATLAAAQAAQDAVAQAQAGLRGTLTVGTMVSIGTVDVAGLLGRFHLSHPGVSVHLRHAPAGSAGLAAQVIAGELDLALLALPGPAPAGLRLQPLAEEPLVLIAAPGHPLAGQRGVTLAQLAEEDFVDFPPGWGNRTVADRAFAAAGLDRRVPFEVTEFISAAGLVRNGLGIAFVPQSATDLTGLAVIGLDGPTLTWRISVATPTARRLSAAARAFVAELVP
;
A
#
# COMPACT_ATOMS: atom_id res chain seq x y z
N MET A 1 5.70 -23.01 22.46
CA MET A 1 5.32 -21.71 21.86
C MET A 1 3.79 -21.65 21.77
N GLU A 2 3.18 -20.63 22.37
CA GLU A 2 1.72 -20.41 22.35
C GLU A 2 1.37 -19.21 21.48
N LEU A 3 0.16 -19.19 20.91
CA LEU A 3 -0.32 -18.07 20.09
C LEU A 3 -0.24 -16.74 20.86
N ARG A 4 -0.49 -16.76 22.16
CA ARG A 4 -0.38 -15.58 23.01
C ARG A 4 1.04 -15.00 23.07
N HIS A 5 2.07 -15.85 23.04
CA HIS A 5 3.46 -15.39 23.00
C HIS A 5 3.74 -14.66 21.68
N LEU A 6 3.23 -15.18 20.56
CA LEU A 6 3.34 -14.52 19.26
C LEU A 6 2.57 -13.20 19.20
N GLN A 7 1.36 -13.12 19.80
CA GLN A 7 0.61 -11.87 19.90
C GLN A 7 1.39 -10.79 20.66
N PHE A 8 2.01 -11.16 21.77
CA PHE A 8 2.81 -10.23 22.57
C PHE A 8 4.07 -9.80 21.82
N PHE A 9 4.73 -10.74 21.13
CA PHE A 9 5.90 -10.46 20.33
C PHE A 9 5.56 -9.46 19.20
N VAL A 10 4.52 -9.70 18.41
CA VAL A 10 4.08 -8.80 17.33
C VAL A 10 3.71 -7.42 17.87
N ALA A 11 2.99 -7.35 18.98
CA ALA A 11 2.62 -6.06 19.58
C ALA A 11 3.85 -5.25 20.04
N VAL A 12 4.86 -5.89 20.64
CA VAL A 12 6.11 -5.21 21.04
C VAL A 12 6.91 -4.79 19.80
N ALA A 13 6.94 -5.61 18.75
CA ALA A 13 7.62 -5.31 17.49
C ALA A 13 7.03 -4.08 16.78
N GLU A 14 5.72 -3.96 16.78
CA GLU A 14 5.00 -2.82 16.17
C GLU A 14 5.13 -1.53 16.98
N GLU A 15 5.06 -1.64 18.30
CA GLU A 15 5.14 -0.49 19.20
C GLU A 15 6.57 -0.05 19.49
N LEU A 16 7.57 -0.93 19.28
CA LEU A 16 8.95 -0.74 19.74
C LEU A 16 9.00 -0.28 21.21
N SER A 17 8.07 -0.80 22.04
CA SER A 17 7.88 -0.41 23.43
C SER A 17 7.03 -1.44 24.19
N PHE A 18 7.60 -2.06 25.21
CA PHE A 18 6.87 -2.97 26.09
C PHE A 18 5.69 -2.31 26.80
N THR A 19 5.84 -1.05 27.20
CA THR A 19 4.79 -0.30 27.88
C THR A 19 3.63 0.05 26.93
N ARG A 20 3.91 0.46 25.69
CA ARG A 20 2.83 0.74 24.71
C ARG A 20 2.14 -0.56 24.30
N ALA A 21 2.91 -1.62 24.04
CA ALA A 21 2.37 -2.94 23.73
C ALA A 21 1.45 -3.47 24.85
N SER A 22 1.86 -3.35 26.12
CA SER A 22 1.03 -3.80 27.24
C SER A 22 -0.29 -3.03 27.36
N ARG A 23 -0.27 -1.71 27.12
CA ARG A 23 -1.49 -0.87 27.08
C ARG A 23 -2.42 -1.30 25.93
N ARG A 24 -1.87 -1.49 24.75
CA ARG A 24 -2.62 -1.96 23.55
C ARG A 24 -3.27 -3.34 23.79
N LEU A 25 -2.57 -4.22 24.50
CA LEU A 25 -3.03 -5.57 24.81
C LEU A 25 -3.89 -5.66 26.08
N HIS A 26 -4.09 -4.55 26.78
CA HIS A 26 -4.82 -4.47 28.05
C HIS A 26 -4.29 -5.44 29.12
N VAL A 27 -2.95 -5.57 29.21
CA VAL A 27 -2.28 -6.41 30.20
C VAL A 27 -1.20 -5.63 30.95
N VAL A 28 -0.71 -6.18 32.06
CA VAL A 28 0.42 -5.60 32.81
C VAL A 28 1.74 -5.80 32.04
N GLN A 29 2.61 -4.79 32.07
CA GLN A 29 3.87 -4.80 31.31
C GLN A 29 4.81 -5.95 31.71
N SER A 30 4.81 -6.33 33.00
CA SER A 30 5.59 -7.50 33.47
C SER A 30 5.15 -8.79 32.82
N GLY A 31 3.85 -8.97 32.54
CA GLY A 31 3.32 -10.14 31.83
C GLY A 31 3.82 -10.23 30.40
N VAL A 32 3.84 -9.10 29.68
CA VAL A 32 4.40 -9.04 28.31
C VAL A 32 5.91 -9.37 28.35
N SER A 33 6.66 -8.76 29.27
CA SER A 33 8.11 -9.01 29.39
C SER A 33 8.43 -10.46 29.70
N SER A 34 7.71 -11.07 30.64
CA SER A 34 7.90 -12.49 30.99
C SER A 34 7.55 -13.44 29.86
N ALA A 35 6.47 -13.16 29.11
CA ALA A 35 6.08 -13.97 27.96
C ALA A 35 7.12 -13.90 26.84
N ILE A 36 7.66 -12.71 26.54
CA ILE A 36 8.74 -12.56 25.55
C ILE A 36 10.00 -13.29 26.01
N GLN A 37 10.42 -13.16 27.27
CA GLN A 37 11.57 -13.90 27.82
C GLN A 37 11.34 -15.42 27.75
N GLY A 38 10.11 -15.88 27.95
CA GLY A 38 9.73 -17.28 27.77
C GLY A 38 9.91 -17.74 26.34
N LEU A 39 9.44 -16.94 25.39
CA LEU A 39 9.56 -17.20 23.95
C LEU A 39 11.04 -17.21 23.50
N GLU A 40 11.84 -16.23 23.93
CA GLU A 40 13.27 -16.15 23.65
C GLU A 40 14.04 -17.37 24.17
N ARG A 41 13.71 -17.85 25.38
CA ARG A 41 14.30 -19.08 25.94
C ARG A 41 13.91 -20.33 25.16
N GLU A 42 12.65 -20.42 24.72
CA GLU A 42 12.16 -21.55 23.96
C GLU A 42 12.80 -21.62 22.56
N LEU A 43 13.00 -20.45 21.92
CA LEU A 43 13.61 -20.34 20.60
C LEU A 43 15.15 -20.32 20.64
N GLY A 44 15.74 -20.16 21.82
CA GLY A 44 17.20 -20.10 22.00
C GLY A 44 17.86 -18.84 21.44
N ALA A 45 17.08 -17.77 21.18
CA ALA A 45 17.54 -16.53 20.59
C ALA A 45 16.85 -15.31 21.21
N ALA A 46 17.60 -14.22 21.41
CA ALA A 46 17.01 -12.94 21.76
C ALA A 46 16.26 -12.37 20.54
N LEU A 47 15.04 -11.91 20.74
CA LEU A 47 14.19 -11.34 19.69
C LEU A 47 14.21 -9.81 19.68
N PHE A 48 14.52 -9.23 20.84
CA PHE A 48 14.67 -7.78 21.00
C PHE A 48 16.03 -7.43 21.57
N ASP A 49 16.65 -6.42 21.00
CA ASP A 49 17.74 -5.68 21.61
C ASP A 49 17.14 -4.66 22.59
N ARG A 50 17.62 -4.73 23.85
CA ARG A 50 17.10 -3.92 24.95
C ARG A 50 18.21 -3.01 25.44
N ASP A 51 18.50 -1.95 24.72
CA ASP A 51 19.32 -0.90 25.28
C ASP A 51 18.48 0.02 26.19
N ARG A 52 19.14 0.72 27.15
CA ARG A 52 18.46 1.55 28.17
C ARG A 52 17.51 2.60 27.60
N HIS A 53 17.63 2.93 26.31
CA HIS A 53 16.87 3.98 25.65
C HIS A 53 16.07 3.50 24.43
N ARG A 54 16.22 2.25 23.99
CA ARG A 54 15.60 1.80 22.74
C ARG A 54 15.29 0.29 22.76
N VAL A 55 14.10 -0.04 22.24
CA VAL A 55 13.72 -1.42 21.91
C VAL A 55 13.82 -1.54 20.41
N ALA A 56 14.61 -2.48 19.92
CA ALA A 56 14.74 -2.80 18.51
C ALA A 56 14.62 -4.31 18.30
N LEU A 57 14.21 -4.75 17.12
CA LEU A 57 14.26 -6.16 16.75
C LEU A 57 15.70 -6.57 16.46
N THR A 58 16.08 -7.77 16.93
CA THR A 58 17.29 -8.47 16.48
C THR A 58 17.06 -9.10 15.09
N ASP A 59 18.11 -9.63 14.46
CA ASP A 59 17.97 -10.41 13.21
C ASP A 59 17.00 -11.59 13.39
N ALA A 60 17.06 -12.29 14.53
CA ALA A 60 16.11 -13.35 14.88
C ALA A 60 14.68 -12.82 15.03
N GLY A 61 14.51 -11.64 15.64
CA GLY A 61 13.22 -10.95 15.74
C GLY A 61 12.68 -10.54 14.37
N LEU A 62 13.54 -9.99 13.50
CA LEU A 62 13.18 -9.65 12.12
C LEU A 62 12.74 -10.87 11.31
N ALA A 63 13.44 -12.00 11.46
CA ALA A 63 13.07 -13.26 10.80
C ALA A 63 11.77 -13.85 11.37
N LEU A 64 11.53 -13.77 12.68
CA LEU A 64 10.32 -14.31 13.30
C LEU A 64 9.06 -13.48 12.99
N LEU A 65 9.18 -12.18 12.79
CA LEU A 65 8.01 -11.28 12.69
C LEU A 65 7.02 -11.67 11.59
N PRO A 66 7.44 -11.93 10.34
CA PRO A 66 6.52 -12.38 9.28
C PRO A 66 5.88 -13.73 9.61
N GLU A 67 6.63 -14.68 10.20
CA GLU A 67 6.13 -16.01 10.53
C GLU A 67 5.14 -15.97 11.70
N ALA A 68 5.40 -15.12 12.69
CA ALA A 68 4.48 -14.90 13.80
C ALA A 68 3.14 -14.33 13.33
N ARG A 69 3.18 -13.33 12.44
CA ARG A 69 1.97 -12.76 11.82
C ARG A 69 1.23 -13.80 10.98
N ALA A 70 1.92 -14.59 10.18
CA ALA A 70 1.31 -15.66 9.37
C ALA A 70 0.63 -16.71 10.25
N THR A 71 1.26 -17.11 11.36
CA THR A 71 0.71 -18.07 12.32
C THR A 71 -0.55 -17.52 13.00
N LEU A 72 -0.53 -16.26 13.43
CA LEU A 72 -1.70 -15.62 14.04
C LEU A 72 -2.84 -15.47 13.04
N ALA A 73 -2.54 -15.12 11.80
CA ALA A 73 -3.52 -15.03 10.72
C ALA A 73 -4.16 -16.41 10.42
N ALA A 74 -3.36 -17.48 10.41
CA ALA A 74 -3.88 -18.84 10.21
C ALA A 74 -4.79 -19.28 11.36
N ALA A 75 -4.43 -18.96 12.60
CA ALA A 75 -5.27 -19.24 13.77
C ALA A 75 -6.58 -18.46 13.72
N GLN A 76 -6.55 -17.19 13.34
CA GLN A 76 -7.75 -16.38 13.13
C GLN A 76 -8.63 -16.95 12.01
N ALA A 77 -8.04 -17.35 10.87
CA ALA A 77 -8.77 -17.95 9.77
C ALA A 77 -9.49 -19.25 10.15
N ALA A 78 -8.91 -20.04 11.07
CA ALA A 78 -9.56 -21.24 11.59
C ALA A 78 -10.78 -20.89 12.46
N GLN A 79 -10.70 -19.88 13.30
CA GLN A 79 -11.83 -19.37 14.09
C GLN A 79 -12.94 -18.80 13.18
N ASP A 80 -12.56 -18.01 12.17
CA ASP A 80 -13.47 -17.42 11.21
C ASP A 80 -14.22 -18.50 10.39
N ALA A 81 -13.53 -19.59 10.02
CA ALA A 81 -14.15 -20.71 9.30
C ALA A 81 -15.28 -21.38 10.11
N VAL A 82 -15.07 -21.56 11.41
CA VAL A 82 -16.11 -22.11 12.31
C VAL A 82 -17.25 -21.11 12.48
N ALA A 83 -16.92 -19.83 12.70
CA ALA A 83 -17.93 -18.78 12.84
C ALA A 83 -18.77 -18.60 11.57
N GLN A 84 -18.15 -18.70 10.40
CA GLN A 84 -18.85 -18.64 9.11
C GLN A 84 -19.85 -19.78 8.93
N ALA A 85 -19.51 -20.98 9.37
CA ALA A 85 -20.40 -22.14 9.30
C ALA A 85 -21.66 -21.96 10.19
N GLN A 86 -21.56 -21.16 11.26
CA GLN A 86 -22.65 -20.99 12.25
C GLN A 86 -23.51 -19.74 12.02
N ALA A 87 -22.91 -18.63 11.55
CA ALA A 87 -23.57 -17.32 11.58
C ALA A 87 -23.26 -16.39 10.40
N GLY A 88 -22.74 -16.93 9.29
CA GLY A 88 -22.30 -16.12 8.13
C GLY A 88 -20.92 -15.49 8.30
N LEU A 89 -20.50 -14.73 7.29
CA LEU A 89 -19.17 -14.12 7.26
C LEU A 89 -19.04 -13.02 8.33
N ARG A 90 -18.02 -13.14 9.18
CA ARG A 90 -17.71 -12.19 10.26
C ARG A 90 -16.20 -11.99 10.37
N GLY A 91 -15.78 -10.97 11.11
CA GLY A 91 -14.39 -10.69 11.42
C GLY A 91 -13.92 -9.33 10.90
N THR A 92 -12.61 -9.18 10.77
CA THR A 92 -11.98 -7.93 10.32
C THR A 92 -11.29 -8.16 8.99
N LEU A 93 -11.41 -7.19 8.09
CA LEU A 93 -10.70 -7.11 6.83
C LEU A 93 -9.90 -5.83 6.79
N THR A 94 -8.57 -5.94 6.71
CA THR A 94 -7.68 -4.77 6.61
C THR A 94 -7.20 -4.62 5.16
N VAL A 95 -7.67 -3.56 4.50
CA VAL A 95 -7.40 -3.27 3.09
C VAL A 95 -6.47 -2.08 2.97
N GLY A 96 -5.33 -2.28 2.33
CA GLY A 96 -4.49 -1.18 1.89
C GLY A 96 -5.07 -0.50 0.65
N THR A 97 -5.03 0.82 0.59
CA THR A 97 -5.45 1.56 -0.59
C THR A 97 -4.60 2.81 -0.80
N MET A 98 -4.49 3.23 -2.06
CA MET A 98 -3.94 4.53 -2.40
C MET A 98 -4.91 5.65 -1.99
N VAL A 99 -4.40 6.84 -1.77
CA VAL A 99 -5.21 8.03 -1.43
C VAL A 99 -6.19 8.35 -2.55
N SER A 100 -5.75 8.20 -3.80
CA SER A 100 -6.59 8.36 -4.99
C SER A 100 -6.39 7.15 -5.90
N ILE A 101 -7.48 6.53 -6.33
CA ILE A 101 -7.46 5.25 -7.06
C ILE A 101 -8.14 5.34 -8.44
N GLY A 102 -8.36 6.55 -8.94
CA GLY A 102 -8.87 6.77 -10.31
C GLY A 102 -10.24 6.15 -10.57
N THR A 103 -10.31 5.29 -11.59
CA THR A 103 -11.56 4.68 -12.08
C THR A 103 -12.17 3.60 -11.19
N VAL A 104 -11.46 3.13 -10.16
CA VAL A 104 -11.98 2.09 -9.25
C VAL A 104 -12.87 2.72 -8.19
N ASP A 105 -14.16 2.42 -8.23
CA ASP A 105 -15.14 2.86 -7.24
C ASP A 105 -15.02 2.04 -5.94
N VAL A 106 -14.02 2.39 -5.13
CA VAL A 106 -13.80 1.73 -3.82
C VAL A 106 -14.96 1.97 -2.86
N ALA A 107 -15.57 3.15 -2.89
CA ALA A 107 -16.67 3.47 -1.98
C ALA A 107 -17.92 2.64 -2.30
N GLY A 108 -18.29 2.53 -3.58
CA GLY A 108 -19.40 1.69 -4.01
C GLY A 108 -19.14 0.20 -3.77
N LEU A 109 -17.91 -0.27 -3.97
CA LEU A 109 -17.51 -1.64 -3.63
C LEU A 109 -17.70 -1.92 -2.15
N LEU A 110 -17.17 -1.05 -1.28
CA LEU A 110 -17.30 -1.18 0.18
C LEU A 110 -18.76 -1.14 0.62
N GLY A 111 -19.58 -0.30 -0.01
CA GLY A 111 -21.03 -0.24 0.25
C GLY A 111 -21.73 -1.56 -0.07
N ARG A 112 -21.47 -2.15 -1.23
CA ARG A 112 -22.02 -3.46 -1.62
C ARG A 112 -21.53 -4.56 -0.69
N PHE A 113 -20.22 -4.60 -0.43
CA PHE A 113 -19.63 -5.59 0.47
C PHE A 113 -20.23 -5.53 1.87
N HIS A 114 -20.42 -4.33 2.44
CA HIS A 114 -21.01 -4.14 3.74
C HIS A 114 -22.48 -4.63 3.79
N LEU A 115 -23.26 -4.36 2.73
CA LEU A 115 -24.64 -4.85 2.65
C LEU A 115 -24.70 -6.39 2.57
N SER A 116 -23.80 -7.01 1.81
CA SER A 116 -23.73 -8.46 1.66
C SER A 116 -23.15 -9.15 2.91
N HIS A 117 -22.26 -8.47 3.63
CA HIS A 117 -21.49 -9.02 4.75
C HIS A 117 -21.45 -8.07 5.96
N PRO A 118 -22.61 -7.78 6.60
CA PRO A 118 -22.69 -6.78 7.68
C PRO A 118 -21.92 -7.17 8.95
N GLY A 119 -21.53 -8.44 9.09
CA GLY A 119 -20.70 -8.93 10.19
C GLY A 119 -19.19 -8.71 9.99
N VAL A 120 -18.76 -8.14 8.85
CA VAL A 120 -17.34 -7.86 8.57
C VAL A 120 -17.03 -6.38 8.81
N SER A 121 -16.08 -6.11 9.71
CA SER A 121 -15.51 -4.79 9.88
C SER A 121 -14.39 -4.56 8.87
N VAL A 122 -14.50 -3.53 8.04
CA VAL A 122 -13.46 -3.19 7.04
C VAL A 122 -12.64 -2.00 7.52
N HIS A 123 -11.33 -2.16 7.55
CA HIS A 123 -10.38 -1.13 7.92
C HIS A 123 -9.56 -0.74 6.68
N LEU A 124 -9.70 0.50 6.22
CA LEU A 124 -8.85 1.05 5.17
C LEU A 124 -7.57 1.62 5.75
N ARG A 125 -6.45 1.34 5.10
CA ARG A 125 -5.12 1.83 5.47
C ARG A 125 -4.42 2.44 4.25
N HIS A 126 -3.74 3.56 4.48
CA HIS A 126 -2.85 4.17 3.50
C HIS A 126 -1.41 3.96 3.93
N ALA A 127 -0.50 3.76 2.98
CA ALA A 127 0.93 3.68 3.27
C ALA A 127 1.64 4.96 2.84
N PRO A 128 2.45 5.59 3.71
CA PRO A 128 3.22 6.77 3.36
C PRO A 128 4.17 6.55 2.17
N ALA A 129 4.71 5.34 2.03
CA ALA A 129 5.56 4.94 0.90
C ALA A 129 4.76 4.48 -0.35
N GLY A 130 3.49 4.88 -0.47
CA GLY A 130 2.64 4.60 -1.62
C GLY A 130 2.47 3.12 -1.93
N SER A 131 2.39 2.76 -3.21
CA SER A 131 2.16 1.38 -3.67
C SER A 131 3.25 0.40 -3.23
N ALA A 132 4.50 0.84 -3.17
CA ALA A 132 5.61 0.01 -2.68
C ALA A 132 5.45 -0.31 -1.19
N GLY A 133 5.04 0.68 -0.38
CA GLY A 133 4.75 0.48 1.04
C GLY A 133 3.55 -0.45 1.26
N LEU A 134 2.47 -0.29 0.49
CA LEU A 134 1.31 -1.19 0.53
C LEU A 134 1.71 -2.63 0.20
N ALA A 135 2.54 -2.84 -0.83
CA ALA A 135 3.05 -4.15 -1.20
C ALA A 135 3.85 -4.80 -0.07
N ALA A 136 4.77 -4.05 0.55
CA ALA A 136 5.55 -4.52 1.69
C ALA A 136 4.66 -4.91 2.88
N GLN A 137 3.62 -4.13 3.20
CA GLN A 137 2.69 -4.42 4.27
C GLN A 137 1.83 -5.67 4.01
N VAL A 138 1.43 -5.95 2.76
CA VAL A 138 0.74 -7.22 2.41
C VAL A 138 1.67 -8.40 2.59
N ILE A 139 2.93 -8.30 2.14
CA ILE A 139 3.95 -9.35 2.32
C ILE A 139 4.20 -9.60 3.81
N ALA A 140 4.34 -8.54 4.60
CA ALA A 140 4.55 -8.60 6.03
C ALA A 140 3.33 -9.10 6.84
N GLY A 141 2.15 -9.23 6.21
CA GLY A 141 0.91 -9.65 6.87
C GLY A 141 0.26 -8.57 7.74
N GLU A 142 0.59 -7.31 7.52
CA GLU A 142 -0.04 -6.15 8.17
C GLU A 142 -1.36 -5.79 7.50
N LEU A 143 -1.49 -6.11 6.21
CA LEU A 143 -2.69 -5.95 5.40
C LEU A 143 -3.14 -7.33 4.88
N ASP A 144 -4.43 -7.55 4.79
CA ASP A 144 -4.98 -8.76 4.16
C ASP A 144 -4.79 -8.74 2.65
N LEU A 145 -5.01 -7.58 2.05
CA LEU A 145 -4.82 -7.27 0.64
C LEU A 145 -4.61 -5.77 0.45
N ALA A 146 -4.21 -5.35 -0.74
CA ALA A 146 -4.13 -3.94 -1.09
C ALA A 146 -4.55 -3.65 -2.52
N LEU A 147 -5.14 -2.47 -2.72
CA LEU A 147 -5.38 -1.85 -4.03
C LEU A 147 -4.20 -0.93 -4.30
N LEU A 148 -3.42 -1.23 -5.32
CA LEU A 148 -2.16 -0.54 -5.58
C LEU A 148 -1.83 -0.49 -7.08
N ALA A 149 -0.90 0.37 -7.43
CA ALA A 149 -0.36 0.48 -8.78
C ALA A 149 1.15 0.23 -8.75
N LEU A 150 1.56 -0.97 -9.16
CA LEU A 150 2.97 -1.33 -9.31
C LEU A 150 3.25 -1.64 -10.77
N PRO A 151 4.12 -0.89 -11.45
CA PRO A 151 4.53 -1.20 -12.80
C PRO A 151 5.51 -2.39 -12.81
N GLY A 152 5.37 -3.26 -13.82
CA GLY A 152 6.21 -4.44 -14.01
C GLY A 152 5.69 -5.71 -13.32
N PRO A 153 6.56 -6.73 -13.17
CA PRO A 153 6.16 -8.01 -12.60
C PRO A 153 5.81 -7.89 -11.12
N ALA A 154 4.95 -8.81 -10.65
CA ALA A 154 4.61 -8.89 -9.23
C ALA A 154 5.86 -9.15 -8.39
N PRO A 155 6.07 -8.43 -7.28
CA PRO A 155 7.10 -8.75 -6.31
C PRO A 155 6.95 -10.17 -5.76
N ALA A 156 8.06 -10.80 -5.39
CA ALA A 156 8.02 -12.09 -4.71
C ALA A 156 7.13 -12.00 -3.45
N GLY A 157 6.31 -13.01 -3.21
CA GLY A 157 5.35 -13.02 -2.11
C GLY A 157 3.99 -12.40 -2.40
N LEU A 158 3.80 -11.78 -3.59
CA LEU A 158 2.53 -11.19 -4.02
C LEU A 158 1.99 -11.83 -5.30
N ARG A 159 0.66 -11.88 -5.38
CA ARG A 159 -0.10 -12.04 -6.61
C ARG A 159 -0.78 -10.70 -6.92
N LEU A 160 -0.60 -10.20 -8.14
CA LEU A 160 -1.29 -9.01 -8.63
C LEU A 160 -2.36 -9.45 -9.62
N GLN A 161 -3.60 -9.01 -9.40
CA GLN A 161 -4.72 -9.21 -10.30
C GLN A 161 -5.19 -7.84 -10.79
N PRO A 162 -5.10 -7.55 -12.10
CA PRO A 162 -5.50 -6.27 -12.66
C PRO A 162 -6.98 -5.97 -12.40
N LEU A 163 -7.28 -4.71 -12.07
CA LEU A 163 -8.64 -4.19 -11.87
C LEU A 163 -8.99 -3.12 -12.90
N ALA A 164 -8.07 -2.21 -13.16
CA ALA A 164 -8.24 -1.13 -14.11
C ALA A 164 -6.89 -0.72 -14.70
N GLU A 165 -6.95 -0.12 -15.87
CA GLU A 165 -5.79 0.42 -16.56
C GLU A 165 -6.21 1.69 -17.28
N GLU A 166 -5.43 2.76 -17.11
CA GLU A 166 -5.66 4.01 -17.80
C GLU A 166 -4.35 4.72 -18.17
N PRO A 167 -4.34 5.58 -19.21
CA PRO A 167 -3.17 6.36 -19.54
C PRO A 167 -2.88 7.42 -18.48
N LEU A 168 -1.61 7.67 -18.23
CA LEU A 168 -1.15 8.90 -17.61
C LEU A 168 -1.09 9.98 -18.69
N VAL A 169 -1.79 11.07 -18.45
CA VAL A 169 -1.74 12.26 -19.30
C VAL A 169 -0.76 13.28 -18.71
N LEU A 170 -0.02 13.96 -19.57
CA LEU A 170 0.83 15.07 -19.17
C LEU A 170 0.01 16.35 -19.14
N ILE A 171 0.00 17.03 -17.99
CA ILE A 171 -0.70 18.29 -17.80
C ILE A 171 0.26 19.46 -17.59
N ALA A 172 -0.12 20.63 -18.08
CA ALA A 172 0.59 21.88 -17.90
C ALA A 172 -0.39 23.04 -17.69
N ALA A 173 0.09 24.20 -17.26
CA ALA A 173 -0.67 25.44 -17.28
C ALA A 173 -1.04 25.82 -18.74
N PRO A 174 -2.18 26.49 -19.00
CA PRO A 174 -2.58 26.87 -20.36
C PRO A 174 -1.57 27.75 -21.10
N GLY A 175 -0.81 28.55 -20.37
CA GLY A 175 0.24 29.43 -20.92
C GLY A 175 1.64 28.76 -21.01
N HIS A 176 1.75 27.48 -20.73
CA HIS A 176 3.04 26.79 -20.79
C HIS A 176 3.56 26.67 -22.23
N PRO A 177 4.88 26.82 -22.50
CA PRO A 177 5.43 26.74 -23.85
C PRO A 177 5.10 25.47 -24.62
N LEU A 178 4.90 24.36 -23.92
CA LEU A 178 4.51 23.06 -24.50
C LEU A 178 3.00 22.92 -24.68
N ALA A 179 2.17 23.84 -24.16
CA ALA A 179 0.71 23.77 -24.29
C ALA A 179 0.31 23.84 -25.78
N GLY A 180 -0.55 22.92 -26.21
CA GLY A 180 -1.00 22.82 -27.59
C GLY A 180 0.00 22.18 -28.56
N GLN A 181 1.22 21.85 -28.14
CA GLN A 181 2.14 21.07 -28.95
C GLN A 181 1.69 19.61 -29.03
N ARG A 182 1.99 18.97 -30.16
CA ARG A 182 1.78 17.53 -30.40
C ARG A 182 3.13 16.86 -30.61
N GLY A 183 3.25 15.63 -30.14
CA GLY A 183 4.48 14.86 -30.34
C GLY A 183 5.63 15.38 -29.49
N VAL A 184 5.36 15.81 -28.25
CA VAL A 184 6.41 16.23 -27.31
C VAL A 184 7.18 15.01 -26.84
N THR A 185 8.51 15.07 -26.94
CA THR A 185 9.40 13.96 -26.56
C THR A 185 9.80 14.02 -25.10
N LEU A 186 10.19 12.89 -24.51
CA LEU A 186 10.74 12.85 -23.14
C LEU A 186 12.00 13.73 -22.99
N ALA A 187 12.80 13.86 -24.05
CA ALA A 187 14.00 14.73 -24.03
C ALA A 187 13.63 16.22 -23.84
N GLN A 188 12.56 16.68 -24.47
CA GLN A 188 12.06 18.03 -24.24
C GLN A 188 11.53 18.22 -22.83
N LEU A 189 10.91 17.18 -22.26
CA LEU A 189 10.38 17.21 -20.90
C LEU A 189 11.49 17.16 -19.83
N ALA A 190 12.66 16.60 -20.13
CA ALA A 190 13.77 16.52 -19.18
C ALA A 190 14.27 17.91 -18.72
N GLU A 191 14.04 18.96 -19.52
CA GLU A 191 14.39 20.35 -19.19
C GLU A 191 13.36 21.05 -18.29
N GLU A 192 12.19 20.43 -18.11
CA GLU A 192 11.08 21.03 -17.36
C GLU A 192 11.11 20.64 -15.87
N ASP A 193 10.49 21.48 -15.05
CA ASP A 193 10.24 21.17 -13.65
C ASP A 193 8.95 20.34 -13.50
N PHE A 194 9.05 19.26 -12.73
CA PHE A 194 7.90 18.37 -12.47
C PHE A 194 7.30 18.62 -11.08
N VAL A 195 5.98 18.62 -11.03
CA VAL A 195 5.23 18.35 -9.84
C VAL A 195 4.92 16.85 -9.84
N ASP A 196 5.43 16.09 -8.90
CA ASP A 196 5.30 14.64 -8.90
C ASP A 196 5.05 14.09 -7.48
N PHE A 197 5.00 12.80 -7.36
CA PHE A 197 4.74 12.08 -6.13
C PHE A 197 6.06 11.58 -5.51
N PRO A 198 6.09 11.23 -4.23
CA PRO A 198 7.28 10.66 -3.61
C PRO A 198 7.73 9.36 -4.27
N PRO A 199 9.02 8.98 -4.19
CA PRO A 199 9.51 7.68 -4.66
C PRO A 199 8.71 6.52 -4.07
N GLY A 200 8.47 5.47 -4.89
CA GLY A 200 7.67 4.30 -4.49
C GLY A 200 6.17 4.42 -4.80
N TRP A 201 5.70 5.58 -5.22
CA TRP A 201 4.35 5.76 -5.75
C TRP A 201 4.25 5.25 -7.18
N GLY A 202 3.12 4.60 -7.52
CA GLY A 202 2.99 3.89 -8.79
C GLY A 202 3.13 4.77 -10.03
N ASN A 203 2.46 5.92 -10.06
CA ASN A 203 2.55 6.89 -11.15
C ASN A 203 3.97 7.46 -11.28
N ARG A 204 4.62 7.82 -10.16
CA ARG A 204 6.03 8.26 -10.14
C ARG A 204 6.93 7.18 -10.74
N THR A 205 6.77 5.94 -10.33
CA THR A 205 7.57 4.81 -10.82
C THR A 205 7.38 4.57 -12.32
N VAL A 206 6.17 4.76 -12.86
CA VAL A 206 5.91 4.66 -14.31
C VAL A 206 6.71 5.72 -15.06
N ALA A 207 6.63 6.98 -14.63
CA ALA A 207 7.35 8.08 -15.25
C ALA A 207 8.88 7.91 -15.12
N ASP A 208 9.40 7.59 -13.92
CA ASP A 208 10.85 7.39 -13.72
C ASP A 208 11.41 6.29 -14.61
N ARG A 209 10.67 5.18 -14.79
CA ARG A 209 11.09 4.10 -15.69
C ARG A 209 11.13 4.54 -17.16
N ALA A 210 10.17 5.35 -17.59
CA ALA A 210 10.16 5.85 -18.96
C ALA A 210 11.37 6.76 -19.25
N PHE A 211 11.68 7.68 -18.32
CA PHE A 211 12.85 8.55 -18.44
C PHE A 211 14.15 7.76 -18.36
N ALA A 212 14.29 6.85 -17.40
CA ALA A 212 15.46 5.99 -17.26
C ALA A 212 15.71 5.12 -18.51
N ALA A 213 14.64 4.56 -19.12
CA ALA A 213 14.75 3.80 -20.35
C ALA A 213 15.23 4.64 -21.54
N ALA A 214 14.97 5.95 -21.52
CA ALA A 214 15.48 6.91 -22.50
C ALA A 214 16.86 7.47 -22.14
N GLY A 215 17.46 7.09 -21.01
CA GLY A 215 18.72 7.63 -20.51
C GLY A 215 18.63 9.07 -20.04
N LEU A 216 17.44 9.49 -19.57
CA LEU A 216 17.12 10.85 -19.16
C LEU A 216 16.81 10.92 -17.67
N ASP A 217 17.11 12.04 -17.05
CA ASP A 217 16.70 12.39 -15.69
C ASP A 217 15.59 13.45 -15.71
N ARG A 218 14.90 13.61 -14.57
CA ARG A 218 13.87 14.64 -14.37
C ARG A 218 14.18 15.48 -13.15
N ARG A 219 13.79 16.75 -13.20
CA ARG A 219 13.81 17.61 -12.02
C ARG A 219 12.44 17.58 -11.36
N VAL A 220 12.39 17.27 -10.06
CA VAL A 220 11.16 17.21 -9.27
C VAL A 220 11.28 18.09 -8.05
N PRO A 221 11.13 19.42 -8.22
CA PRO A 221 11.21 20.37 -7.11
C PRO A 221 10.00 20.35 -6.18
N PHE A 222 8.86 19.81 -6.64
CA PHE A 222 7.62 19.75 -5.87
C PHE A 222 7.12 18.32 -5.76
N GLU A 223 6.97 17.82 -4.53
CA GLU A 223 6.38 16.51 -4.25
C GLU A 223 5.04 16.67 -3.53
N VAL A 224 4.03 15.94 -3.99
CA VAL A 224 2.65 15.93 -3.48
C VAL A 224 2.14 14.50 -3.31
N THR A 225 1.09 14.31 -2.52
CA THR A 225 0.50 12.99 -2.28
C THR A 225 -0.90 12.83 -2.88
N GLU A 226 -1.42 13.86 -3.55
CA GLU A 226 -2.78 13.87 -4.13
C GLU A 226 -2.77 14.48 -5.53
N PHE A 227 -3.54 13.88 -6.44
CA PHE A 227 -3.65 14.37 -7.82
C PHE A 227 -4.29 15.76 -7.89
N ILE A 228 -5.23 16.07 -7.00
CA ILE A 228 -5.84 17.40 -6.95
C ILE A 228 -4.81 18.48 -6.58
N SER A 229 -3.90 18.18 -5.69
CA SER A 229 -2.79 19.07 -5.31
C SER A 229 -1.81 19.25 -6.46
N ALA A 230 -1.45 18.16 -7.16
CA ALA A 230 -0.60 18.24 -8.36
C ALA A 230 -1.23 19.16 -9.42
N ALA A 231 -2.51 18.95 -9.76
CA ALA A 231 -3.23 19.76 -10.71
C ALA A 231 -3.30 21.24 -10.28
N GLY A 232 -3.46 21.50 -8.98
CA GLY A 232 -3.45 22.85 -8.40
C GLY A 232 -2.12 23.56 -8.59
N LEU A 233 -1.01 22.90 -8.30
CA LEU A 233 0.34 23.46 -8.49
C LEU A 233 0.64 23.71 -9.98
N VAL A 234 0.27 22.76 -10.85
CA VAL A 234 0.43 22.91 -12.30
C VAL A 234 -0.38 24.08 -12.86
N ARG A 235 -1.65 24.28 -12.41
CA ARG A 235 -2.46 25.46 -12.83
C ARG A 235 -1.79 26.78 -12.48
N ASN A 236 -1.02 26.81 -11.40
CA ASN A 236 -0.29 27.99 -10.97
C ASN A 236 1.13 28.11 -11.59
N GLY A 237 1.44 27.28 -12.60
CA GLY A 237 2.70 27.39 -13.36
C GLY A 237 3.94 26.88 -12.63
N LEU A 238 3.78 26.03 -11.62
CA LEU A 238 4.91 25.50 -10.83
C LEU A 238 5.57 24.26 -11.48
N GLY A 239 5.19 23.92 -12.69
CA GLY A 239 5.75 22.82 -13.46
C GLY A 239 4.69 22.03 -14.24
N ILE A 240 5.07 20.84 -14.68
CA ILE A 240 4.23 19.90 -15.41
C ILE A 240 4.04 18.63 -14.57
N ALA A 241 3.00 17.83 -14.84
CA ALA A 241 2.76 16.59 -14.09
C ALA A 241 2.18 15.48 -14.95
N PHE A 242 2.52 14.23 -14.63
CA PHE A 242 1.80 13.05 -15.12
C PHE A 242 0.71 12.67 -14.14
N VAL A 243 -0.54 12.64 -14.61
CA VAL A 243 -1.70 12.28 -13.80
C VAL A 243 -2.60 11.29 -14.56
N PRO A 244 -3.30 10.36 -13.88
CA PRO A 244 -4.34 9.57 -14.51
C PRO A 244 -5.47 10.50 -14.97
N GLN A 245 -5.97 10.30 -16.17
CA GLN A 245 -6.99 11.18 -16.77
C GLN A 245 -8.27 11.24 -15.92
N SER A 246 -8.65 10.14 -15.27
CA SER A 246 -9.86 10.04 -14.44
C SER A 246 -9.66 10.53 -13.00
N ALA A 247 -8.43 10.70 -12.54
CA ALA A 247 -8.13 10.93 -11.12
C ALA A 247 -8.20 12.41 -10.70
N THR A 248 -8.36 13.34 -11.66
CA THR A 248 -8.41 14.77 -11.36
C THR A 248 -9.23 15.55 -12.38
N ASP A 249 -9.75 16.70 -11.95
CA ASP A 249 -10.37 17.67 -12.84
C ASP A 249 -9.30 18.39 -13.67
N LEU A 250 -9.35 18.21 -14.99
CA LEU A 250 -8.44 18.83 -15.95
C LEU A 250 -8.89 20.22 -16.42
N THR A 251 -9.99 20.75 -15.91
CA THR A 251 -10.49 22.08 -16.27
C THR A 251 -9.43 23.15 -15.98
N GLY A 252 -9.14 23.98 -16.97
CA GLY A 252 -8.11 25.02 -16.88
C GLY A 252 -6.67 24.51 -16.93
N LEU A 253 -6.46 23.30 -17.45
CA LEU A 253 -5.15 22.73 -17.72
C LEU A 253 -5.02 22.39 -19.21
N ALA A 254 -3.82 22.48 -19.75
CA ALA A 254 -3.48 21.97 -21.05
C ALA A 254 -3.02 20.51 -20.93
N VAL A 255 -3.57 19.63 -21.76
CA VAL A 255 -3.09 18.25 -21.91
C VAL A 255 -2.12 18.23 -23.09
N ILE A 256 -0.91 17.75 -22.84
CA ILE A 256 0.17 17.69 -23.82
C ILE A 256 0.24 16.28 -24.41
N GLY A 257 0.21 16.21 -25.75
CA GLY A 257 0.37 14.94 -26.47
C GLY A 257 1.84 14.51 -26.55
N LEU A 258 2.15 13.34 -26.05
CA LEU A 258 3.50 12.77 -26.09
C LEU A 258 3.78 12.08 -27.42
N ASP A 259 5.03 12.12 -27.87
CA ASP A 259 5.61 11.22 -28.87
C ASP A 259 6.28 10.06 -28.14
N GLY A 260 5.84 8.82 -28.44
CA GLY A 260 6.38 7.63 -27.82
C GLY A 260 5.33 6.73 -27.16
N PRO A 261 5.76 5.76 -26.34
CA PRO A 261 4.85 4.82 -25.71
C PRO A 261 3.95 5.52 -24.67
N THR A 262 2.69 5.14 -24.66
CA THR A 262 1.73 5.61 -23.65
C THR A 262 2.18 5.15 -22.28
N LEU A 263 2.34 6.08 -21.36
CA LEU A 263 2.57 5.76 -19.96
C LEU A 263 1.27 5.26 -19.34
N THR A 264 1.27 4.04 -18.88
CA THR A 264 0.06 3.37 -18.41
C THR A 264 0.09 3.19 -16.90
N TRP A 265 -0.99 3.62 -16.24
CA TRP A 265 -1.23 3.41 -14.82
C TRP A 265 -2.18 2.24 -14.64
N ARG A 266 -1.64 1.12 -14.12
CA ARG A 266 -2.41 -0.10 -13.89
C ARG A 266 -2.68 -0.27 -12.41
N ILE A 267 -3.95 -0.33 -12.04
CA ILE A 267 -4.42 -0.62 -10.70
C ILE A 267 -4.66 -2.11 -10.59
N SER A 268 -4.18 -2.71 -9.51
CA SER A 268 -4.34 -4.14 -9.24
C SER A 268 -4.74 -4.36 -7.79
N VAL A 269 -5.44 -5.45 -7.52
CA VAL A 269 -5.51 -6.02 -6.18
C VAL A 269 -4.28 -6.89 -5.95
N ALA A 270 -3.56 -6.61 -4.88
CA ALA A 270 -2.41 -7.37 -4.42
C ALA A 270 -2.83 -8.28 -3.27
N THR A 271 -2.56 -9.57 -3.40
CA THR A 271 -2.82 -10.57 -2.38
C THR A 271 -1.55 -11.36 -2.07
N PRO A 272 -1.34 -11.83 -0.83
CA PRO A 272 -0.15 -12.61 -0.47
C PRO A 272 -0.20 -13.99 -1.13
N THR A 273 0.99 -14.54 -1.48
CA THR A 273 1.13 -15.92 -1.99
C THR A 273 1.57 -16.90 -0.90
N ALA A 274 2.26 -16.43 0.13
CA ALA A 274 2.80 -17.27 1.20
C ALA A 274 1.76 -17.71 2.26
N ARG A 275 0.61 -17.04 2.32
CA ARG A 275 -0.47 -17.36 3.27
C ARG A 275 -1.83 -17.42 2.58
N ARG A 276 -2.77 -18.16 3.18
CA ARG A 276 -4.16 -18.19 2.71
C ARG A 276 -4.86 -16.88 3.10
N LEU A 277 -5.70 -16.38 2.20
CA LEU A 277 -6.60 -15.28 2.51
C LEU A 277 -7.65 -15.71 3.55
N SER A 278 -8.02 -14.79 4.43
CA SER A 278 -9.18 -14.95 5.30
C SER A 278 -10.47 -15.12 4.48
N ALA A 279 -11.54 -15.63 5.08
CA ALA A 279 -12.83 -15.75 4.41
C ALA A 279 -13.34 -14.38 3.93
N ALA A 280 -13.19 -13.34 4.75
CA ALA A 280 -13.55 -11.97 4.41
C ALA A 280 -12.74 -11.43 3.23
N ALA A 281 -11.41 -11.64 3.23
CA ALA A 281 -10.55 -11.22 2.13
C ALA A 281 -10.89 -11.94 0.81
N ARG A 282 -11.21 -13.24 0.85
CA ARG A 282 -11.65 -13.98 -0.35
C ARG A 282 -12.97 -13.44 -0.91
N ALA A 283 -13.95 -13.20 -0.03
CA ALA A 283 -15.24 -12.65 -0.44
C ALA A 283 -15.08 -11.27 -1.05
N PHE A 284 -14.25 -10.41 -0.45
CA PHE A 284 -13.97 -9.06 -0.96
C PHE A 284 -13.28 -9.09 -2.34
N VAL A 285 -12.28 -9.97 -2.53
CA VAL A 285 -11.63 -10.14 -3.83
C VAL A 285 -12.61 -10.65 -4.90
N ALA A 286 -13.54 -11.54 -4.54
CA ALA A 286 -14.55 -12.04 -5.47
C ALA A 286 -15.53 -10.95 -5.95
N GLU A 287 -15.79 -9.92 -5.13
CA GLU A 287 -16.59 -8.75 -5.54
C GLU A 287 -15.81 -7.72 -6.38
N LEU A 288 -14.48 -7.71 -6.24
CA LEU A 288 -13.59 -6.83 -7.01
C LEU A 288 -13.41 -7.30 -8.45
N VAL A 289 -13.42 -8.61 -8.65
CA VAL A 289 -13.09 -9.25 -9.92
C VAL A 289 -14.26 -10.16 -10.27
N PRO A 290 -15.25 -9.64 -11.01
CA PRO A 290 -16.42 -10.39 -11.44
C PRO A 290 -16.11 -11.53 -12.41
#